data_1087fc85fff2493715c588d620c75fc6
#
_entry.id   1087fc85fff2493715c588d620c75fc6
#
_cell.length_a   1.000
_cell.length_b   1.000
_cell.length_c   1.000
_cell.angle_alpha   90.00
_cell.angle_beta   90.00
_cell.angle_gamma   90.00
#
_symmetry.space_group_name_H-M   'P 1'
#
loop_
_entity.id
_entity.type
_entity.pdbx_description
1 polymer ?
#
loop_
_entity_poly.entity_id
_entity_poly.type
_entity_poly.pdbx_seq_one_letter_code
_entity_poly.pdbx_strand_id
1 'polypeptide(L)'
;SIVEAKNGSPIICVEKEKKEYYMGSRYNPEKEAERFAKQYESLVDYSYIIFVGLGSGVLAEQVIKANGANVQYLFYEPSVDIFLCALQNYDMAYVLDHDNVNIIVNGMNDQTLDIDIGRSITTENYKWCILDAMPLYRQLFEESYELVRQKYSFLVAMVGSNIATNSYFGRNEARNNILNMKELFHSNCEEDFEGVFPTDRPAIIVAAGPSLEKNVQHLKKAKGKLLIIADDTAL
;
A
#
# COMPACT_ATOMS: atom_id res chain seq x y z
N SER A 1 -1.13 29.98 4.64
CA SER A 1 -0.24 31.12 4.94
C SER A 1 1.01 30.68 5.69
N ILE A 2 2.05 31.53 5.67
CA ILE A 2 3.27 31.35 6.47
C ILE A 2 3.27 32.37 7.60
N VAL A 3 3.66 31.94 8.79
CA VAL A 3 3.91 32.76 9.96
C VAL A 3 5.29 32.45 10.55
N GLU A 4 5.87 33.39 11.30
CA GLU A 4 7.19 33.15 11.91
C GLU A 4 7.05 32.59 13.33
N ALA A 5 7.87 31.59 13.65
CA ALA A 5 8.10 31.15 15.02
C ALA A 5 8.90 32.18 15.79
N LYS A 6 8.97 32.03 17.13
CA LYS A 6 9.77 32.95 17.98
C LYS A 6 11.27 32.93 17.68
N ASN A 7 11.79 31.86 17.09
CA ASN A 7 13.17 31.75 16.65
C ASN A 7 13.41 32.23 15.20
N GLY A 8 12.38 32.80 14.55
CA GLY A 8 12.46 33.31 13.17
C GLY A 8 12.20 32.28 12.08
N SER A 9 12.01 31.02 12.43
CA SER A 9 11.75 29.98 11.41
C SER A 9 10.31 30.07 10.88
N PRO A 10 10.09 29.78 9.58
CA PRO A 10 8.75 29.78 9.01
C PRO A 10 7.93 28.60 9.53
N ILE A 11 6.60 28.81 9.69
CA ILE A 11 5.63 27.77 10.04
C ILE A 11 4.44 27.90 9.09
N ILE A 12 3.94 26.77 8.58
CA ILE A 12 2.68 26.74 7.83
C ILE A 12 1.53 26.93 8.83
N CYS A 13 0.69 27.92 8.56
CA CYS A 13 -0.56 28.16 9.28
C CYS A 13 -1.74 27.80 8.38
N VAL A 14 -2.58 26.89 8.85
CA VAL A 14 -3.80 26.43 8.17
C VAL A 14 -5.01 26.99 8.91
N GLU A 15 -5.92 27.63 8.21
CA GLU A 15 -7.21 28.03 8.73
C GLU A 15 -8.26 26.97 8.39
N LYS A 16 -8.94 26.43 9.41
CA LYS A 16 -10.07 25.52 9.28
C LYS A 16 -11.17 25.97 10.26
N GLU A 17 -12.39 26.16 9.75
CA GLU A 17 -13.55 26.56 10.58
C GLU A 17 -13.30 27.82 11.42
N LYS A 18 -12.63 28.82 10.86
CA LYS A 18 -12.23 30.08 11.52
C LYS A 18 -11.25 29.89 12.68
N LYS A 19 -10.56 28.77 12.75
CA LYS A 19 -9.47 28.52 13.70
C LYS A 19 -8.17 28.36 12.97
N GLU A 20 -7.12 28.91 13.54
CA GLU A 20 -5.75 28.77 13.04
C GLU A 20 -5.06 27.55 13.65
N TYR A 21 -4.41 26.77 12.83
CA TYR A 21 -3.62 25.62 13.20
C TYR A 21 -2.20 25.79 12.69
N TYR A 22 -1.24 25.71 13.56
CA TYR A 22 0.17 25.91 13.25
C TYR A 22 0.85 24.55 13.07
N MET A 23 1.30 24.25 11.86
CA MET A 23 1.91 22.96 11.52
C MET A 23 3.39 22.93 11.91
N GLY A 24 3.67 23.20 13.17
CA GLY A 24 4.96 23.23 13.79
C GLY A 24 4.94 24.11 15.03
N SER A 25 5.95 23.95 15.88
CA SER A 25 6.10 24.71 17.13
C SER A 25 6.23 26.21 16.87
N ARG A 26 5.38 26.99 17.48
CA ARG A 26 5.47 28.46 17.46
C ARG A 26 6.71 29.01 18.16
N TYR A 27 7.50 28.16 18.81
CA TYR A 27 8.71 28.53 19.53
C TYR A 27 9.97 28.15 18.77
N ASN A 28 10.07 26.87 18.39
CA ASN A 28 11.21 26.32 17.68
C ASN A 28 10.80 25.04 16.95
N PRO A 29 10.43 25.11 15.66
CA PRO A 29 10.00 23.96 14.87
C PRO A 29 11.10 22.92 14.65
N GLU A 30 12.37 23.32 14.59
CA GLU A 30 13.49 22.38 14.41
C GLU A 30 13.66 21.47 15.64
N LYS A 31 13.60 22.02 16.86
CA LYS A 31 13.67 21.22 18.09
C LYS A 31 12.45 20.30 18.24
N GLU A 32 11.30 20.73 17.76
CA GLU A 32 10.13 19.85 17.70
C GLU A 32 10.38 18.69 16.75
N ALA A 33 10.93 18.95 15.56
CA ALA A 33 11.25 17.96 14.56
C ALA A 33 12.29 16.94 15.08
N GLU A 34 13.37 17.40 15.71
CA GLU A 34 14.37 16.54 16.37
C GLU A 34 13.72 15.62 17.43
N ARG A 35 12.82 16.18 18.24
CA ARG A 35 12.11 15.43 19.28
C ARG A 35 11.14 14.41 18.69
N PHE A 36 10.46 14.78 17.61
CA PHE A 36 9.57 13.89 16.89
C PHE A 36 10.36 12.73 16.26
N ALA A 37 11.49 13.02 15.63
CA ALA A 37 12.33 12.01 14.98
C ALA A 37 12.85 10.95 15.96
N LYS A 38 13.09 11.32 17.23
CA LYS A 38 13.54 10.37 18.28
C LYS A 38 12.58 9.19 18.50
N GLN A 39 11.31 9.31 18.14
CA GLN A 39 10.34 8.22 18.24
C GLN A 39 10.61 7.13 17.18
N TYR A 40 11.37 7.46 16.15
CA TYR A 40 11.66 6.61 15.01
C TYR A 40 13.17 6.31 14.87
N GLU A 41 13.97 6.61 15.87
CA GLU A 41 15.39 6.30 15.87
C GLU A 41 15.64 4.77 15.91
N SER A 42 16.66 4.32 15.17
CA SER A 42 17.12 2.92 15.18
C SER A 42 16.06 1.90 14.76
N LEU A 43 15.27 2.24 13.77
CA LEU A 43 14.36 1.27 13.17
C LEU A 43 15.13 0.10 12.54
N VAL A 44 14.51 -1.06 12.54
CA VAL A 44 15.07 -2.25 11.89
C VAL A 44 15.23 -2.00 10.40
N ASP A 45 16.33 -2.48 9.81
CA ASP A 45 16.49 -2.51 8.36
C ASP A 45 15.27 -3.11 7.68
N TYR A 46 14.91 -2.54 6.52
CA TYR A 46 13.69 -2.89 5.77
C TYR A 46 12.36 -2.48 6.42
N SER A 47 12.39 -1.69 7.51
CA SER A 47 11.18 -1.05 8.01
C SER A 47 10.56 -0.15 6.94
N TYR A 48 9.24 -0.11 6.92
CA TYR A 48 8.47 0.76 6.04
C TYR A 48 7.57 1.66 6.87
N ILE A 49 7.70 2.97 6.69
CA ILE A 49 6.90 3.93 7.43
C ILE A 49 5.98 4.67 6.46
N ILE A 50 4.71 4.65 6.76
CA ILE A 50 3.69 5.43 6.08
C ILE A 50 3.30 6.58 7.00
N PHE A 51 3.53 7.81 6.56
CA PHE A 51 3.08 9.02 7.24
C PHE A 51 1.91 9.66 6.50
N VAL A 52 0.84 9.95 7.21
CA VAL A 52 -0.17 10.87 6.71
C VAL A 52 0.25 12.29 7.07
N GLY A 53 0.53 13.06 6.04
CA GLY A 53 1.08 14.40 6.09
C GLY A 53 2.58 14.45 5.79
N LEU A 54 2.97 15.51 5.09
CA LEU A 54 4.35 15.90 4.83
C LEU A 54 4.65 17.27 5.46
N GLY A 55 3.67 18.16 5.41
CA GLY A 55 3.78 19.52 5.93
C GLY A 55 4.92 20.30 5.29
N SER A 56 5.74 20.92 6.12
CA SER A 56 6.93 21.67 5.67
C SER A 56 8.10 20.78 5.23
N GLY A 57 8.03 19.47 5.39
CA GLY A 57 9.14 18.55 5.16
C GLY A 57 10.18 18.50 6.28
N VAL A 58 10.23 19.46 7.18
CA VAL A 58 11.25 19.54 8.24
C VAL A 58 11.21 18.32 9.18
N LEU A 59 10.00 17.87 9.57
CA LEU A 59 9.86 16.67 10.40
C LEU A 59 10.26 15.41 9.63
N ALA A 60 9.86 15.31 8.37
CA ALA A 60 10.21 14.20 7.49
C ALA A 60 11.73 14.08 7.32
N GLU A 61 12.41 15.19 7.07
CA GLU A 61 13.88 15.25 6.95
C GLU A 61 14.57 14.72 8.20
N GLN A 62 14.13 15.13 9.39
CA GLN A 62 14.73 14.66 10.65
C GLN A 62 14.48 13.16 10.88
N VAL A 63 13.30 12.65 10.55
CA VAL A 63 13.00 11.21 10.66
C VAL A 63 13.89 10.40 9.69
N ILE A 64 14.07 10.87 8.46
CA ILE A 64 14.94 10.22 7.49
C ILE A 64 16.39 10.21 7.97
N LYS A 65 16.89 11.35 8.47
CA LYS A 65 18.26 11.48 8.99
C LYS A 65 18.54 10.62 10.23
N ALA A 66 17.51 10.33 11.02
CA ALA A 66 17.63 9.50 12.22
C ALA A 66 17.79 8.01 11.93
N ASN A 67 17.56 7.57 10.70
CA ASN A 67 17.54 6.17 10.31
C ASN A 67 18.58 5.85 9.24
N GLY A 68 18.87 4.55 9.07
CA GLY A 68 19.76 4.06 8.03
C GLY A 68 19.14 4.06 6.64
N ALA A 69 19.99 3.82 5.64
CA ALA A 69 19.63 3.84 4.23
C ALA A 69 18.63 2.74 3.80
N ASN A 70 18.31 1.78 4.67
CA ASN A 70 17.44 0.65 4.35
C ASN A 70 15.98 0.83 4.82
N VAL A 71 15.65 1.97 5.44
CA VAL A 71 14.27 2.31 5.83
C VAL A 71 13.58 3.00 4.67
N GLN A 72 12.37 2.60 4.38
CA GLN A 72 11.55 3.14 3.29
C GLN A 72 10.43 4.02 3.85
N TYR A 73 10.08 5.07 3.13
CA TYR A 73 9.09 6.06 3.57
C TYR A 73 8.04 6.32 2.50
N LEU A 74 6.78 6.37 2.91
CA LEU A 74 5.69 6.90 2.12
C LEU A 74 5.07 8.09 2.87
N PHE A 75 5.10 9.26 2.28
CA PHE A 75 4.39 10.43 2.77
C PHE A 75 3.14 10.67 1.92
N TYR A 76 1.97 10.56 2.53
CA TYR A 76 0.71 10.92 1.90
C TYR A 76 0.28 12.30 2.37
N GLU A 77 0.35 13.30 1.50
CA GLU A 77 -0.08 14.67 1.78
C GLU A 77 -1.53 14.88 1.32
N PRO A 78 -2.48 15.07 2.26
CA PRO A 78 -3.89 15.24 1.92
C PRO A 78 -4.22 16.56 1.23
N SER A 79 -3.33 17.56 1.28
CA SER A 79 -3.59 18.91 0.82
C SER A 79 -2.57 19.42 -0.18
N VAL A 80 -3.00 19.60 -1.42
CA VAL A 80 -2.19 20.25 -2.48
C VAL A 80 -1.72 21.64 -2.04
N ASP A 81 -2.57 22.41 -1.34
CA ASP A 81 -2.24 23.78 -0.92
C ASP A 81 -1.10 23.79 0.12
N ILE A 82 -1.09 22.81 1.05
CA ILE A 82 0.00 22.66 2.01
C ILE A 82 1.27 22.26 1.29
N PHE A 83 1.20 21.31 0.36
CA PHE A 83 2.35 20.86 -0.43
C PHE A 83 2.96 22.00 -1.25
N LEU A 84 2.15 22.75 -1.97
CA LEU A 84 2.61 23.91 -2.74
C LEU A 84 3.17 25.02 -1.85
N CYS A 85 2.55 25.26 -0.71
CA CYS A 85 3.06 26.20 0.29
C CYS A 85 4.43 25.78 0.83
N ALA A 86 4.63 24.48 1.06
CA ALA A 86 5.91 23.94 1.49
C ALA A 86 6.98 24.12 0.40
N LEU A 87 6.71 23.77 -0.84
CA LEU A 87 7.64 23.91 -1.97
C LEU A 87 8.07 25.37 -2.19
N GLN A 88 7.22 26.33 -1.90
CA GLN A 88 7.50 27.75 -2.07
C GLN A 88 8.35 28.37 -0.95
N ASN A 89 8.31 27.80 0.25
CA ASN A 89 8.83 28.45 1.45
C ASN A 89 9.87 27.65 2.22
N TYR A 90 10.12 26.38 1.84
CA TYR A 90 11.07 25.50 2.50
C TYR A 90 12.00 24.83 1.47
N ASP A 91 13.21 24.54 1.89
CA ASP A 91 14.08 23.64 1.14
C ASP A 91 13.67 22.19 1.39
N MET A 92 13.05 21.59 0.41
CA MET A 92 12.59 20.20 0.48
C MET A 92 13.48 19.24 -0.32
N ALA A 93 14.58 19.71 -0.90
CA ALA A 93 15.40 18.90 -1.80
C ALA A 93 15.83 17.58 -1.16
N TYR A 94 16.25 17.61 0.11
CA TYR A 94 16.67 16.39 0.82
C TYR A 94 15.58 15.32 0.88
N VAL A 95 14.33 15.71 1.07
CA VAL A 95 13.19 14.77 1.16
C VAL A 95 12.73 14.31 -0.23
N LEU A 96 12.68 15.25 -1.20
CA LEU A 96 12.18 14.98 -2.54
C LEU A 96 13.14 14.12 -3.37
N ASP A 97 14.43 14.31 -3.19
CA ASP A 97 15.47 13.61 -3.98
C ASP A 97 15.98 12.32 -3.27
N HIS A 98 15.40 11.96 -2.13
CA HIS A 98 15.84 10.79 -1.37
C HIS A 98 15.28 9.50 -1.96
N ASP A 99 16.16 8.56 -2.35
CA ASP A 99 15.83 7.31 -3.06
C ASP A 99 14.78 6.43 -2.35
N ASN A 100 14.73 6.49 -1.02
CA ASN A 100 13.83 5.68 -0.21
C ASN A 100 12.53 6.39 0.17
N VAL A 101 12.25 7.54 -0.43
CA VAL A 101 11.05 8.34 -0.14
C VAL A 101 10.10 8.30 -1.33
N ASN A 102 8.86 7.94 -1.08
CA ASN A 102 7.76 8.10 -2.00
C ASN A 102 6.79 9.15 -1.45
N ILE A 103 6.38 10.09 -2.28
CA ILE A 103 5.45 11.16 -1.91
C ILE A 103 4.21 11.07 -2.79
N ILE A 104 3.07 10.95 -2.12
CA ILE A 104 1.76 10.96 -2.76
C ILE A 104 1.00 12.18 -2.26
N VAL A 105 0.54 13.00 -3.18
CA VAL A 105 -0.26 14.20 -2.90
C VAL A 105 -1.66 13.98 -3.44
N ASN A 106 -2.65 14.12 -2.57
CA ASN A 106 -4.06 13.97 -2.93
C ASN A 106 -4.46 14.97 -4.04
N GLY A 107 -5.11 14.47 -5.08
CA GLY A 107 -5.49 15.26 -6.24
C GLY A 107 -4.37 15.51 -7.26
N MET A 108 -3.14 15.01 -7.04
CA MET A 108 -2.03 15.10 -7.99
C MET A 108 -1.62 13.72 -8.53
N ASN A 109 -1.22 12.81 -7.65
CA ASN A 109 -0.73 11.46 -7.99
C ASN A 109 -1.31 10.36 -7.10
N ASP A 110 -2.41 10.63 -6.39
CA ASP A 110 -3.05 9.72 -5.43
C ASP A 110 -3.71 8.48 -6.06
N GLN A 111 -3.83 8.43 -7.40
CA GLN A 111 -4.32 7.24 -8.12
C GLN A 111 -3.43 6.01 -7.89
N THR A 112 -2.17 6.21 -7.52
CA THR A 112 -1.20 5.15 -7.25
C THR A 112 -1.19 4.70 -5.78
N LEU A 113 -1.90 5.38 -4.87
CA LEU A 113 -1.84 5.15 -3.43
C LEU A 113 -2.05 3.67 -3.05
N ASP A 114 -3.05 3.02 -3.63
CA ASP A 114 -3.34 1.61 -3.34
C ASP A 114 -2.23 0.68 -3.82
N ILE A 115 -1.67 0.99 -4.98
CA ILE A 115 -0.57 0.23 -5.58
C ILE A 115 0.70 0.40 -4.74
N ASP A 116 0.99 1.63 -4.32
CA ASP A 116 2.21 1.95 -3.60
C ASP A 116 2.19 1.37 -2.18
N ILE A 117 1.07 1.46 -1.46
CA ILE A 117 0.91 0.79 -0.16
C ILE A 117 0.97 -0.74 -0.35
N GLY A 118 0.30 -1.28 -1.39
CA GLY A 118 0.27 -2.71 -1.67
C GLY A 118 1.64 -3.31 -2.01
N ARG A 119 2.49 -2.56 -2.73
CA ARG A 119 3.86 -2.97 -3.04
C ARG A 119 4.82 -2.85 -1.87
N SER A 120 4.51 -1.98 -0.94
CA SER A 120 5.38 -1.63 0.17
C SER A 120 5.27 -2.58 1.35
N ILE A 121 4.10 -3.22 1.52
CA ILE A 121 3.86 -4.19 2.60
C ILE A 121 4.04 -5.59 2.05
N THR A 122 5.16 -6.23 2.39
CA THR A 122 5.56 -7.54 1.91
C THR A 122 5.59 -8.59 3.02
N THR A 123 5.81 -9.85 2.65
CA THR A 123 6.00 -10.94 3.61
C THR A 123 7.21 -10.75 4.51
N GLU A 124 8.21 -10.00 4.05
CA GLU A 124 9.44 -9.76 4.79
C GLU A 124 9.32 -8.63 5.80
N ASN A 125 8.55 -7.59 5.48
CA ASN A 125 8.52 -6.36 6.29
C ASN A 125 7.20 -6.08 7.03
N TYR A 126 6.11 -6.84 6.80
CA TYR A 126 4.77 -6.52 7.34
C TYR A 126 4.73 -6.33 8.87
N LYS A 127 5.66 -6.94 9.61
CA LYS A 127 5.79 -6.78 11.07
C LYS A 127 6.49 -5.49 11.48
N TRP A 128 7.22 -4.87 10.58
CA TRP A 128 7.98 -3.64 10.77
C TRP A 128 7.43 -2.47 9.94
N CYS A 129 6.22 -2.65 9.41
CA CYS A 129 5.48 -1.55 8.82
C CYS A 129 4.84 -0.71 9.91
N ILE A 130 4.99 0.60 9.81
CA ILE A 130 4.45 1.56 10.76
C ILE A 130 3.55 2.52 9.98
N LEU A 131 2.34 2.75 10.50
CA LEU A 131 1.49 3.84 10.05
C LEU A 131 1.38 4.88 11.16
N ASP A 132 1.72 6.11 10.85
CA ASP A 132 1.51 7.24 11.74
C ASP A 132 1.08 8.49 10.94
N ALA A 133 0.83 9.57 11.65
CA ALA A 133 0.53 10.86 11.06
C ALA A 133 1.45 11.93 11.63
N MET A 134 1.82 12.89 10.79
CA MET A 134 2.49 14.09 11.26
C MET A 134 1.61 14.84 12.26
N PRO A 135 2.19 15.60 13.20
CA PRO A 135 1.40 16.34 14.18
C PRO A 135 0.28 17.15 13.53
N LEU A 136 -0.87 17.19 14.16
CA LEU A 136 -2.13 17.83 13.72
C LEU A 136 -2.83 17.18 12.53
N TYR A 137 -2.18 16.34 11.72
CA TYR A 137 -2.84 15.76 10.54
C TYR A 137 -4.02 14.87 10.88
N ARG A 138 -3.96 14.10 11.97
CA ARG A 138 -5.13 13.31 12.43
C ARG A 138 -6.33 14.20 12.75
N GLN A 139 -6.09 15.41 13.26
CA GLN A 139 -7.15 16.36 13.59
C GLN A 139 -7.66 17.13 12.37
N LEU A 140 -6.75 17.55 11.50
CA LEU A 140 -7.10 18.37 10.34
C LEU A 140 -7.65 17.54 9.18
N PHE A 141 -7.16 16.32 9.00
CA PHE A 141 -7.42 15.44 7.86
C PHE A 141 -7.82 14.02 8.32
N GLU A 142 -8.78 13.95 9.25
CA GLU A 142 -9.24 12.69 9.86
C GLU A 142 -9.70 11.67 8.80
N GLU A 143 -10.48 12.11 7.82
CA GLU A 143 -10.98 11.23 6.74
C GLU A 143 -9.83 10.63 5.91
N SER A 144 -8.83 11.44 5.58
CA SER A 144 -7.65 10.98 4.84
C SER A 144 -6.80 10.01 5.67
N TYR A 145 -6.65 10.28 6.97
CA TYR A 145 -5.95 9.36 7.86
C TYR A 145 -6.68 8.01 7.96
N GLU A 146 -8.00 8.04 8.15
CA GLU A 146 -8.80 6.82 8.24
C GLU A 146 -8.80 6.02 6.94
N LEU A 147 -8.80 6.67 5.78
CA LEU A 147 -8.66 6.03 4.49
C LEU A 147 -7.35 5.23 4.40
N VAL A 148 -6.23 5.88 4.69
CA VAL A 148 -4.91 5.23 4.66
C VAL A 148 -4.83 4.13 5.72
N ARG A 149 -5.36 4.36 6.92
CA ARG A 149 -5.38 3.39 8.01
C ARG A 149 -6.14 2.11 7.65
N GLN A 150 -7.30 2.24 7.00
CA GLN A 150 -8.09 1.08 6.56
C GLN A 150 -7.32 0.25 5.52
N LYS A 151 -6.72 0.90 4.52
CA LYS A 151 -5.90 0.23 3.50
C LYS A 151 -4.70 -0.48 4.12
N TYR A 152 -3.95 0.21 4.96
CA TYR A 152 -2.81 -0.34 5.70
C TYR A 152 -3.21 -1.57 6.53
N SER A 153 -4.26 -1.43 7.36
CA SER A 153 -4.71 -2.51 8.25
C SER A 153 -5.17 -3.74 7.47
N PHE A 154 -5.88 -3.54 6.36
CA PHE A 154 -6.30 -4.62 5.49
C PHE A 154 -5.10 -5.37 4.89
N LEU A 155 -4.12 -4.65 4.36
CA LEU A 155 -2.93 -5.25 3.73
C LEU A 155 -2.05 -6.00 4.73
N VAL A 156 -1.80 -5.42 5.91
CA VAL A 156 -1.04 -6.10 6.97
C VAL A 156 -1.73 -7.38 7.40
N ALA A 157 -3.05 -7.36 7.61
CA ALA A 157 -3.83 -8.54 7.95
C ALA A 157 -3.81 -9.59 6.84
N MET A 158 -3.96 -9.17 5.58
CA MET A 158 -3.92 -10.05 4.41
C MET A 158 -2.56 -10.76 4.27
N VAL A 159 -1.45 -10.02 4.37
CA VAL A 159 -0.11 -10.60 4.30
C VAL A 159 0.12 -11.58 5.45
N GLY A 160 -0.24 -11.21 6.68
CA GLY A 160 -0.13 -12.09 7.84
C GLY A 160 -0.96 -13.38 7.70
N SER A 161 -2.18 -13.27 7.18
CA SER A 161 -3.05 -14.42 6.91
C SER A 161 -2.45 -15.34 5.83
N ASN A 162 -1.93 -14.77 4.75
CA ASN A 162 -1.30 -15.53 3.67
C ASN A 162 -0.08 -16.32 4.19
N ILE A 163 0.76 -15.70 5.03
CA ILE A 163 1.90 -16.39 5.64
C ILE A 163 1.43 -17.58 6.51
N ALA A 164 0.41 -17.37 7.34
CA ALA A 164 -0.14 -18.43 8.18
C ALA A 164 -0.68 -19.60 7.34
N THR A 165 -1.44 -19.28 6.27
CA THR A 165 -2.00 -20.27 5.34
C THR A 165 -0.87 -21.05 4.64
N ASN A 166 0.10 -20.37 4.07
CA ASN A 166 1.23 -21.01 3.39
C ASN A 166 2.06 -21.85 4.34
N SER A 167 2.26 -21.41 5.57
CA SER A 167 2.97 -22.20 6.60
C SER A 167 2.22 -23.46 6.98
N TYR A 168 0.89 -23.41 7.05
CA TYR A 168 0.06 -24.56 7.40
C TYR A 168 -0.04 -25.57 6.23
N PHE A 169 -0.26 -25.11 5.02
CA PHE A 169 -0.47 -25.98 3.86
C PHE A 169 0.79 -26.29 3.05
N GLY A 170 1.86 -25.53 3.18
CA GLY A 170 3.03 -25.58 2.31
C GLY A 170 3.67 -26.96 2.19
N ARG A 171 3.67 -27.76 3.25
CA ARG A 171 4.15 -29.16 3.18
C ARG A 171 3.27 -30.03 2.29
N ASN A 172 1.96 -29.86 2.36
CA ASN A 172 1.02 -30.62 1.56
C ASN A 172 1.09 -30.18 0.10
N GLU A 173 1.19 -28.88 -0.13
CA GLU A 173 1.37 -28.30 -1.46
C GLU A 173 2.67 -28.79 -2.13
N ALA A 174 3.79 -28.72 -1.43
CA ALA A 174 5.06 -29.24 -1.93
C ALA A 174 4.98 -30.74 -2.28
N ARG A 175 4.35 -31.53 -1.41
CA ARG A 175 4.12 -32.96 -1.67
C ARG A 175 3.23 -33.17 -2.91
N ASN A 176 2.14 -32.44 -3.02
CA ASN A 176 1.22 -32.54 -4.15
C ASN A 176 1.89 -32.14 -5.46
N ASN A 177 2.69 -31.06 -5.45
CA ASN A 177 3.45 -30.61 -6.60
C ASN A 177 4.42 -31.72 -7.09
N ILE A 178 5.15 -32.37 -6.17
CA ILE A 178 6.06 -33.46 -6.51
C ILE A 178 5.29 -34.67 -7.07
N LEU A 179 4.17 -35.05 -6.47
CA LEU A 179 3.37 -36.19 -6.94
C LEU A 179 2.73 -35.93 -8.30
N ASN A 180 2.34 -34.70 -8.57
CA ASN A 180 1.71 -34.29 -9.82
C ASN A 180 2.71 -33.98 -10.94
N MET A 181 4.02 -33.93 -10.64
CA MET A 181 5.05 -33.62 -11.64
C MET A 181 4.97 -34.52 -12.88
N LYS A 182 4.69 -35.82 -12.68
CA LYS A 182 4.55 -36.76 -13.80
C LYS A 182 3.41 -36.37 -14.74
N GLU A 183 2.29 -35.97 -14.17
CA GLU A 183 1.10 -35.58 -14.95
C GLU A 183 1.33 -34.24 -15.67
N LEU A 184 2.11 -33.33 -15.06
CA LEU A 184 2.47 -32.05 -15.67
C LEU A 184 3.22 -32.27 -17.02
N PHE A 185 4.12 -33.24 -17.10
CA PHE A 185 4.84 -33.57 -18.35
C PHE A 185 3.96 -34.19 -19.45
N HIS A 186 2.77 -34.64 -19.08
CA HIS A 186 1.79 -35.19 -20.02
C HIS A 186 0.60 -34.26 -20.27
N SER A 187 0.58 -33.11 -19.61
CA SER A 187 -0.48 -32.10 -19.77
C SER A 187 -0.08 -31.09 -20.84
N ASN A 188 -1.07 -30.54 -21.50
CA ASN A 188 -0.88 -29.39 -22.37
C ASN A 188 -0.72 -28.11 -21.58
N CYS A 189 0.07 -27.19 -22.09
CA CYS A 189 0.16 -25.83 -21.54
C CYS A 189 -0.84 -24.87 -22.21
N GLU A 190 -0.98 -23.68 -21.68
CA GLU A 190 -1.95 -22.70 -22.19
C GLU A 190 -1.68 -22.35 -23.66
N GLU A 191 -0.42 -22.25 -24.03
CA GLU A 191 0.03 -21.94 -25.39
C GLU A 191 -0.38 -23.01 -26.42
N ASP A 192 -0.52 -24.29 -26.00
CA ASP A 192 -0.94 -25.37 -26.88
C ASP A 192 -2.40 -25.21 -27.36
N PHE A 193 -3.17 -24.35 -26.67
CA PHE A 193 -4.56 -24.08 -27.01
C PHE A 193 -4.75 -22.80 -27.83
N GLU A 194 -3.70 -22.05 -28.12
CA GLU A 194 -3.78 -20.85 -28.92
C GLU A 194 -4.29 -21.19 -30.35
N GLY A 195 -5.39 -20.54 -30.73
CA GLY A 195 -6.03 -20.76 -32.03
C GLY A 195 -6.79 -22.10 -32.20
N VAL A 196 -6.80 -22.95 -31.17
CA VAL A 196 -7.49 -24.27 -31.24
C VAL A 196 -9.02 -24.09 -31.11
N PHE A 197 -9.46 -23.11 -30.35
CA PHE A 197 -10.87 -22.90 -30.11
C PHE A 197 -11.44 -21.78 -30.98
N PRO A 198 -12.62 -22.00 -31.60
CA PRO A 198 -13.30 -20.93 -32.34
C PRO A 198 -13.64 -19.74 -31.44
N THR A 199 -13.31 -18.54 -31.89
CA THR A 199 -13.54 -17.30 -31.16
C THR A 199 -15.01 -16.85 -31.17
N ASP A 200 -15.84 -17.46 -32.02
CA ASP A 200 -17.26 -17.19 -32.20
C ASP A 200 -18.16 -18.01 -31.26
N ARG A 201 -17.58 -18.93 -30.48
CA ARG A 201 -18.35 -19.77 -29.54
C ARG A 201 -18.27 -19.25 -28.11
N PRO A 202 -19.38 -19.27 -27.37
CA PRO A 202 -19.36 -18.93 -25.95
C PRO A 202 -18.59 -19.98 -25.14
N ALA A 203 -17.93 -19.53 -24.07
CA ALA A 203 -17.31 -20.39 -23.08
C ALA A 203 -18.08 -20.31 -21.75
N ILE A 204 -18.10 -21.44 -21.02
CA ILE A 204 -18.64 -21.52 -19.66
C ILE A 204 -17.50 -21.91 -18.72
N ILE A 205 -17.26 -21.10 -17.68
CA ILE A 205 -16.37 -21.46 -16.58
C ILE A 205 -17.25 -22.12 -15.48
N VAL A 206 -16.83 -23.32 -15.07
CA VAL A 206 -17.54 -24.12 -14.06
C VAL A 206 -16.69 -24.24 -12.82
N ALA A 207 -17.17 -23.70 -11.72
CA ALA A 207 -16.53 -23.81 -10.40
C ALA A 207 -17.34 -24.77 -9.50
N ALA A 208 -16.67 -25.34 -8.49
CA ALA A 208 -17.23 -26.32 -7.56
C ALA A 208 -18.12 -25.66 -6.48
N GLY A 209 -19.18 -24.98 -6.90
CA GLY A 209 -20.15 -24.36 -6.00
C GLY A 209 -21.43 -25.19 -5.88
N PRO A 210 -22.28 -24.95 -4.86
CA PRO A 210 -23.58 -25.64 -4.67
C PRO A 210 -24.54 -25.53 -5.86
N SER A 211 -24.35 -24.52 -6.71
CA SER A 211 -25.11 -24.33 -7.95
C SER A 211 -24.74 -25.36 -9.02
N LEU A 212 -23.56 -25.95 -8.98
CA LEU A 212 -23.11 -26.93 -9.95
C LEU A 212 -24.01 -28.19 -9.90
N GLU A 213 -24.32 -28.70 -8.73
CA GLU A 213 -25.19 -29.87 -8.57
C GLU A 213 -26.54 -29.66 -9.27
N LYS A 214 -27.11 -28.46 -9.18
CA LYS A 214 -28.40 -28.10 -9.78
C LYS A 214 -28.32 -27.97 -11.31
N ASN A 215 -27.14 -27.61 -11.83
CA ASN A 215 -26.96 -27.26 -13.25
C ASN A 215 -26.20 -28.29 -14.07
N VAL A 216 -25.64 -29.36 -13.46
CA VAL A 216 -24.84 -30.36 -14.15
C VAL A 216 -25.54 -31.00 -15.35
N GLN A 217 -26.85 -31.16 -15.31
CA GLN A 217 -27.61 -31.71 -16.43
C GLN A 217 -27.70 -30.76 -17.64
N HIS A 218 -27.62 -29.45 -17.36
CA HIS A 218 -27.54 -28.45 -18.44
C HIS A 218 -26.16 -28.45 -19.11
N LEU A 219 -25.09 -28.65 -18.33
CA LEU A 219 -23.74 -28.78 -18.86
C LEU A 219 -23.61 -30.01 -19.80
N LYS A 220 -24.25 -31.14 -19.45
CA LYS A 220 -24.27 -32.31 -20.33
C LYS A 220 -24.91 -32.00 -21.70
N LYS A 221 -25.93 -31.15 -21.75
CA LYS A 221 -26.59 -30.71 -23.00
C LYS A 221 -25.73 -29.74 -23.82
N ALA A 222 -24.83 -29.05 -23.14
CA ALA A 222 -23.91 -28.09 -23.75
C ALA A 222 -22.65 -28.74 -24.37
N LYS A 223 -22.38 -30.01 -24.05
CA LYS A 223 -21.19 -30.74 -24.58
C LYS A 223 -21.15 -30.70 -26.10
N GLY A 224 -20.02 -30.30 -26.67
CA GLY A 224 -19.78 -30.16 -28.11
C GLY A 224 -20.39 -28.88 -28.75
N LYS A 225 -21.14 -28.07 -28.01
CA LYS A 225 -21.74 -26.82 -28.52
C LYS A 225 -20.97 -25.56 -28.08
N LEU A 226 -20.24 -25.65 -26.98
CA LEU A 226 -19.49 -24.54 -26.41
C LEU A 226 -18.28 -25.10 -25.65
N LEU A 227 -17.33 -24.20 -25.33
CA LEU A 227 -16.17 -24.52 -24.52
C LEU A 227 -16.60 -24.59 -23.04
N ILE A 228 -16.24 -25.68 -22.36
CA ILE A 228 -16.48 -25.84 -20.93
C ILE A 228 -15.12 -25.90 -20.26
N ILE A 229 -14.84 -24.93 -19.40
CA ILE A 229 -13.60 -24.83 -18.60
C ILE A 229 -13.99 -25.15 -17.16
N ALA A 230 -13.49 -26.24 -16.63
CA ALA A 230 -13.67 -26.61 -15.23
C ALA A 230 -12.53 -26.03 -14.40
N ASP A 231 -12.88 -25.40 -13.29
CA ASP A 231 -11.95 -24.81 -12.34
C ASP A 231 -11.79 -25.75 -11.13
N ASP A 232 -10.54 -26.02 -10.75
CA ASP A 232 -10.12 -26.78 -9.57
C ASP A 232 -10.92 -28.06 -9.34
N THR A 233 -11.72 -28.11 -8.30
CA THR A 233 -12.51 -29.28 -7.84
C THR A 233 -13.84 -29.48 -8.57
N ALA A 234 -14.10 -28.74 -9.64
CA ALA A 234 -15.29 -28.90 -10.49
C ALA A 234 -15.22 -30.08 -11.49
N LEU A 235 -14.11 -30.81 -11.49
CA LEU A 235 -13.83 -31.98 -12.34
C LEU A 235 -14.56 -33.25 -11.88
#